data_bb783b6e6c0d9159f9956789eb99a049
#
_entry.id   bb783b6e6c0d9159f9956789eb99a049
#
_cell.length_a   1.000
_cell.length_b   1.000
_cell.length_c   1.000
_cell.angle_alpha   90.00
_cell.angle_beta   90.00
_cell.angle_gamma   90.00
#
_symmetry.space_group_name_H-M   'P 1'
#
loop_
_entity.id
_entity.type
_entity.pdbx_description
1 polymer ?
#
loop_
_entity_poly.entity_id
_entity_poly.type
_entity_poly.pdbx_seq_one_letter_code
_entity_poly.pdbx_strand_id
1 'polypeptide(L)'
;YEGCYLFANYGQGKLIVRNDLFSYLPVLHFETEELFVCSDSLYILSEVRKGLGLPCKLNKNVMHSRAWTHGLACAAMSNETQIEGIRLLSPGKHIEVCLNKIQDASEFSLETNNIVKSANLKTLFSVGFDNYKDAIRDAAAKMAQSTMSMLHLDDVMINFGLSGGLDSRIILA
;
A
#
# COMPACT_ATOMS: atom_id res chain seq x y z
N TYR A 1 -8.30 11.15 -0.10
CA TYR A 1 -7.06 11.27 -0.87
C TYR A 1 -7.18 10.40 -2.11
N GLU A 2 -6.96 10.97 -3.28
CA GLU A 2 -6.94 10.28 -4.58
C GLU A 2 -5.50 10.17 -5.07
N GLY A 3 -5.20 9.10 -5.82
CA GLY A 3 -3.86 8.85 -6.37
C GLY A 3 -3.03 7.84 -5.59
N CYS A 4 -1.78 7.68 -6.01
CA CYS A 4 -0.81 6.81 -5.34
C CYS A 4 -0.15 7.56 -4.20
N TYR A 5 -0.29 7.08 -2.98
CA TYR A 5 0.31 7.71 -1.81
C TYR A 5 0.72 6.68 -0.76
N LEU A 6 1.72 7.08 0.01
CA LEU A 6 2.10 6.47 1.28
C LEU A 6 1.93 7.53 2.37
N PHE A 7 1.20 7.20 3.39
CA PHE A 7 0.92 8.09 4.50
C PHE A 7 1.39 7.46 5.80
N ALA A 8 2.19 8.19 6.56
CA ALA A 8 2.57 7.83 7.91
C ALA A 8 2.29 9.03 8.84
N ASN A 9 1.56 8.78 9.90
CA ASN A 9 1.25 9.79 10.90
C ASN A 9 1.48 9.24 12.30
N TYR A 10 2.17 10.02 13.12
CA TYR A 10 2.39 9.72 14.52
C TYR A 10 1.77 10.81 15.38
N GLY A 11 0.91 10.42 16.30
CA GLY A 11 0.29 11.33 17.25
C GLY A 11 -0.36 10.58 18.42
N GLN A 12 -0.34 11.20 19.59
CA GLN A 12 -0.96 10.65 20.81
C GLN A 12 -0.53 9.21 21.15
N GLY A 13 0.76 8.88 20.92
CA GLY A 13 1.28 7.54 21.17
C GLY A 13 0.87 6.47 20.15
N LYS A 14 0.33 6.89 19.00
CA LYS A 14 -0.15 6.01 17.96
C LYS A 14 0.53 6.31 16.62
N LEU A 15 1.06 5.29 15.97
CA LEU A 15 1.56 5.35 14.59
C LEU A 15 0.53 4.71 13.66
N ILE A 16 0.13 5.45 12.63
CA ILE A 16 -0.72 4.95 11.56
C ILE A 16 0.07 5.00 10.26
N VAL A 17 0.18 3.86 9.57
CA VAL A 17 0.78 3.78 8.24
C VAL A 17 -0.24 3.17 7.28
N ARG A 18 -0.48 3.86 6.18
CA ARG A 18 -1.38 3.37 5.13
C ARG A 18 -0.90 3.82 3.76
N ASN A 19 -1.22 3.04 2.77
CA ASN A 19 -1.02 3.36 1.38
C ASN A 19 -2.36 3.63 0.68
N ASP A 20 -2.28 3.94 -0.60
CA ASP A 20 -3.47 4.06 -1.44
C ASP A 20 -4.30 2.75 -1.46
N LEU A 21 -5.55 2.89 -1.89
CA LEU A 21 -6.53 1.80 -1.85
C LEU A 21 -6.08 0.53 -2.60
N PHE A 22 -5.33 0.69 -3.69
CA PHE A 22 -4.86 -0.40 -4.53
C PHE A 22 -3.44 -0.86 -4.20
N SER A 23 -2.79 -0.21 -3.24
CA SER A 23 -1.40 -0.49 -2.83
C SER A 23 -0.40 -0.38 -3.98
N TYR A 24 -0.56 0.63 -4.84
CA TYR A 24 0.42 0.94 -5.89
C TYR A 24 1.80 1.26 -5.32
N LEU A 25 1.83 1.95 -4.17
CA LEU A 25 3.05 2.10 -3.38
C LEU A 25 3.05 1.00 -2.31
N PRO A 26 3.93 0.00 -2.43
CA PRO A 26 3.94 -1.13 -1.51
C PRO A 26 4.41 -0.70 -0.12
N VAL A 27 3.75 -1.22 0.90
CA VAL A 27 4.22 -1.18 2.28
C VAL A 27 4.52 -2.59 2.71
N LEU A 28 5.77 -2.84 3.01
CA LEU A 28 6.26 -4.11 3.53
C LEU A 28 6.49 -3.96 5.03
N HIS A 29 6.24 -5.01 5.78
CA HIS A 29 6.44 -4.97 7.22
C HIS A 29 6.83 -6.33 7.78
N PHE A 30 7.47 -6.30 8.93
CA PHE A 30 7.59 -7.45 9.83
C PHE A 30 7.47 -6.98 11.26
N GLU A 31 7.15 -7.91 12.14
CA GLU A 31 6.99 -7.67 13.57
C GLU A 31 7.70 -8.76 14.38
N THR A 32 8.17 -8.38 15.54
CA THR A 32 8.64 -9.24 16.62
C THR A 32 7.88 -8.87 17.89
N GLU A 33 8.14 -9.52 19.00
CA GLU A 33 7.51 -9.16 20.28
C GLU A 33 7.84 -7.73 20.73
N GLU A 34 9.02 -7.22 20.34
CA GLU A 34 9.55 -5.94 20.82
C GLU A 34 9.60 -4.87 19.72
N LEU A 35 9.50 -5.26 18.45
CA LEU A 35 9.80 -4.35 17.34
C LEU A 35 8.81 -4.53 16.20
N PHE A 36 8.33 -3.40 15.68
CA PHE A 36 7.62 -3.30 14.42
C PHE A 36 8.45 -2.49 13.42
N VAL A 37 8.66 -3.03 12.22
CA VAL A 37 9.42 -2.38 11.15
C VAL A 37 8.60 -2.39 9.87
N CYS A 38 8.54 -1.25 9.19
CA CYS A 38 7.94 -1.14 7.85
C CYS A 38 8.82 -0.32 6.91
N SER A 39 8.73 -0.64 5.62
CA SER A 39 9.44 0.03 4.54
C SER A 39 8.73 -0.24 3.22
N ASP A 40 9.03 0.52 2.19
CA ASP A 40 8.69 0.25 0.80
C ASP A 40 9.70 -0.69 0.12
N SER A 41 10.82 -0.98 0.77
CA SER A 41 11.93 -1.77 0.23
C SER A 41 12.11 -3.10 0.97
N LEU A 42 11.95 -4.20 0.23
CA LEU A 42 12.23 -5.54 0.74
C LEU A 42 13.71 -5.71 1.12
N TYR A 43 14.60 -5.07 0.36
CA TYR A 43 16.04 -5.10 0.63
C TYR A 43 16.35 -4.45 1.98
N ILE A 44 15.83 -3.27 2.25
CA ILE A 44 16.04 -2.57 3.52
C ILE A 44 15.55 -3.45 4.69
N LEU A 45 14.34 -4.00 4.59
CA LEU A 45 13.80 -4.86 5.64
C LEU A 45 14.64 -6.13 5.84
N SER A 46 15.20 -6.69 4.77
CA SER A 46 16.09 -7.86 4.89
C SER A 46 17.39 -7.53 5.62
N GLU A 47 17.98 -6.37 5.33
CA GLU A 47 19.19 -5.91 6.03
C GLU A 47 18.92 -5.59 7.51
N VAL A 48 17.79 -4.96 7.81
CA VAL A 48 17.38 -4.74 9.21
C VAL A 48 17.20 -6.07 9.94
N ARG A 49 16.54 -7.06 9.33
CA ARG A 49 16.38 -8.41 9.93
C ARG A 49 17.73 -9.07 10.19
N LYS A 50 18.66 -9.00 9.24
CA LYS A 50 20.02 -9.53 9.43
C LYS A 50 20.75 -8.84 10.58
N GLY A 51 20.67 -7.50 10.63
CA GLY A 51 21.26 -6.70 11.70
C GLY A 51 20.72 -7.05 13.10
N LEU A 52 19.45 -7.48 13.17
CA LEU A 52 18.81 -7.96 14.39
C LEU A 52 19.07 -9.45 14.68
N GLY A 53 19.87 -10.13 13.87
CA GLY A 53 20.11 -11.57 14.01
C GLY A 53 18.91 -12.46 13.64
N LEU A 54 17.89 -11.90 12.99
CA LEU A 54 16.70 -12.64 12.58
C LEU A 54 16.95 -13.41 11.27
N PRO A 55 16.35 -14.58 11.08
CA PRO A 55 16.54 -15.38 9.88
C PRO A 55 15.96 -14.67 8.64
N CYS A 56 16.75 -14.65 7.54
CA CYS A 56 16.32 -14.18 6.23
C CYS A 56 16.27 -15.35 5.26
N LYS A 57 15.31 -16.26 5.45
CA LYS A 57 15.13 -17.44 4.60
C LYS A 57 14.25 -17.09 3.40
N LEU A 58 14.56 -17.70 2.25
CA LEU A 58 13.72 -17.59 1.06
C LEU A 58 12.41 -18.36 1.26
N ASN A 59 11.29 -17.68 1.00
CA ASN A 59 9.98 -18.30 0.96
C ASN A 59 9.79 -19.03 -0.37
N LYS A 60 10.12 -20.33 -0.34
CA LYS A 60 10.08 -21.19 -1.53
C LYS A 60 8.67 -21.27 -2.13
N ASN A 61 7.63 -21.23 -1.32
CA ASN A 61 6.24 -21.31 -1.79
C ASN A 61 5.88 -20.06 -2.63
N VAL A 62 6.27 -18.88 -2.16
CA VAL A 62 6.06 -17.62 -2.91
C VAL A 62 6.89 -17.62 -4.19
N MET A 63 8.13 -18.09 -4.14
CA MET A 63 9.00 -18.20 -5.32
C MET A 63 8.40 -19.14 -6.37
N HIS A 64 7.91 -20.30 -5.95
CA HIS A 64 7.27 -21.26 -6.84
C HIS A 64 5.96 -20.71 -7.43
N SER A 65 5.10 -20.11 -6.61
CA SER A 65 3.83 -19.54 -7.09
C SER A 65 4.04 -18.48 -8.17
N ARG A 66 5.07 -17.64 -8.02
CA ARG A 66 5.43 -16.64 -9.05
C ARG A 66 5.98 -17.25 -10.33
N ALA A 67 6.71 -18.36 -10.24
CA ALA A 67 7.22 -19.06 -11.42
C ALA A 67 6.10 -19.70 -12.25
N TRP A 68 5.01 -20.11 -11.63
CA TRP A 68 3.86 -20.75 -12.30
C TRP A 68 2.92 -19.75 -12.95
N THR A 69 2.90 -18.51 -12.53
CA THR A 69 2.02 -17.46 -13.04
C THR A 69 2.60 -16.71 -14.24
N HIS A 70 3.36 -17.41 -15.08
CA HIS A 70 3.91 -16.85 -16.30
C HIS A 70 2.79 -16.30 -17.19
N GLY A 71 2.65 -14.98 -17.26
CA GLY A 71 1.67 -14.30 -18.12
C GLY A 71 0.53 -13.57 -17.38
N LEU A 72 -0.01 -14.07 -16.28
CA LEU A 72 -0.85 -13.30 -15.33
C LEU A 72 0.01 -12.64 -14.26
N ALA A 73 1.16 -12.85 -14.45
CA ALA A 73 2.44 -12.42 -14.11
C ALA A 73 2.49 -11.43 -12.97
N CYS A 74 3.22 -11.76 -11.99
CA CYS A 74 3.66 -10.83 -10.95
C CYS A 74 2.56 -10.37 -9.98
N ALA A 75 1.31 -10.77 -10.18
CA ALA A 75 0.27 -10.56 -9.19
C ALA A 75 0.65 -11.32 -7.92
N ALA A 76 0.79 -10.59 -6.82
CA ALA A 76 0.99 -11.21 -5.52
C ALA A 76 -0.26 -12.04 -5.19
N MET A 77 -0.13 -13.36 -5.20
CA MET A 77 -1.22 -14.29 -4.85
C MET A 77 -1.52 -14.28 -3.34
N SER A 78 -0.62 -13.68 -2.56
CA SER A 78 -0.76 -13.53 -1.11
C SER A 78 -0.01 -12.27 -0.64
N ASN A 79 -0.19 -11.90 0.62
CA ASN A 79 0.58 -10.84 1.27
C ASN A 79 1.98 -11.27 1.72
N GLU A 80 2.39 -12.49 1.44
CA GLU A 80 3.74 -12.95 1.73
C GLU A 80 4.74 -12.53 0.68
N THR A 81 5.97 -12.28 1.11
CA THR A 81 7.08 -11.89 0.23
C THR A 81 8.02 -13.06 -0.04
N GLN A 82 9.05 -12.82 -0.87
CA GLN A 82 10.09 -13.80 -1.13
C GLN A 82 10.95 -14.11 0.11
N ILE A 83 10.84 -13.32 1.18
CA ILE A 83 11.54 -13.55 2.44
C ILE A 83 10.52 -13.92 3.50
N GLU A 84 10.72 -15.08 4.15
CA GLU A 84 9.86 -15.54 5.23
C GLU A 84 9.78 -14.50 6.35
N GLY A 85 8.57 -14.25 6.83
CA GLY A 85 8.31 -13.30 7.92
C GLY A 85 8.25 -11.83 7.52
N ILE A 86 8.50 -11.46 6.25
CA ILE A 86 8.20 -10.13 5.73
C ILE A 86 6.91 -10.21 4.93
N ARG A 87 5.96 -9.33 5.22
CA ARG A 87 4.63 -9.30 4.60
C ARG A 87 4.38 -7.99 3.88
N LEU A 88 3.58 -8.07 2.83
CA LEU A 88 3.03 -6.92 2.12
C LEU A 88 1.73 -6.48 2.80
N LEU A 89 1.56 -5.19 3.00
CA LEU A 89 0.28 -4.63 3.43
C LEU A 89 -0.73 -4.79 2.28
N SER A 90 -1.78 -5.56 2.54
CA SER A 90 -2.81 -5.81 1.53
C SER A 90 -3.60 -4.54 1.20
N PRO A 91 -4.12 -4.42 -0.05
CA PRO A 91 -5.03 -3.35 -0.42
C PRO A 91 -6.18 -3.17 0.57
N GLY A 92 -6.56 -1.92 0.84
CA GLY A 92 -7.63 -1.59 1.77
C GLY A 92 -7.33 -1.87 3.24
N LYS A 93 -6.08 -2.13 3.59
CA LYS A 93 -5.63 -2.27 4.98
C LYS A 93 -4.72 -1.12 5.38
N HIS A 94 -4.55 -0.93 6.67
CA HIS A 94 -3.59 0.00 7.25
C HIS A 94 -2.94 -0.61 8.49
N ILE A 95 -1.79 -0.10 8.83
CA ILE A 95 -1.05 -0.47 10.03
C ILE A 95 -1.36 0.55 11.11
N GLU A 96 -1.65 0.07 12.31
CA GLU A 96 -1.91 0.88 13.48
C GLU A 96 -1.11 0.31 14.65
N VAL A 97 -0.08 1.05 15.08
CA VAL A 97 0.78 0.66 16.19
C VAL A 97 0.53 1.60 17.36
N CYS A 98 0.09 1.06 18.48
CA CYS A 98 -0.05 1.80 19.73
C CYS A 98 1.25 1.65 20.53
N LEU A 99 1.87 2.78 20.82
CA LEU A 99 3.06 2.85 21.67
C LEU A 99 2.60 3.23 23.08
N ASN A 100 2.36 2.24 23.94
CA ASN A 100 2.03 2.50 25.33
C ASN A 100 3.31 2.89 26.08
N LYS A 101 3.33 4.11 26.66
CA LYS A 101 4.33 4.43 27.65
C LYS A 101 4.02 3.67 28.93
N ILE A 102 4.86 2.71 29.29
CA ILE A 102 4.89 2.20 30.66
C ILE A 102 5.38 3.34 31.57
N GLN A 103 4.77 3.51 32.73
CA GLN A 103 4.99 4.66 33.61
C GLN A 103 6.44 4.86 34.11
N ASP A 104 7.30 3.87 33.92
CA ASP A 104 8.75 4.00 34.14
C ASP A 104 9.49 4.11 32.81
N ALA A 105 10.20 5.21 32.65
CA ALA A 105 10.69 5.83 31.43
C ALA A 105 11.69 5.02 30.57
N SER A 106 11.84 3.72 30.75
CA SER A 106 12.83 2.89 30.05
C SER A 106 12.24 1.73 29.20
N GLU A 107 10.99 1.40 29.32
CA GLU A 107 10.41 0.29 28.57
C GLU A 107 9.21 0.73 27.71
N PHE A 108 9.29 0.46 26.40
CA PHE A 108 8.15 0.54 25.49
C PHE A 108 7.59 -0.86 25.31
N SER A 109 6.31 -1.06 25.59
CA SER A 109 5.63 -2.28 25.17
C SER A 109 4.86 -2.01 23.88
N LEU A 110 5.07 -2.84 22.89
CA LEU A 110 4.27 -2.92 21.68
C LEU A 110 3.04 -3.79 21.96
N GLU A 111 1.86 -3.23 21.83
CA GLU A 111 0.67 -4.06 21.68
C GLU A 111 0.67 -4.65 20.26
N THR A 112 1.24 -5.85 20.12
CA THR A 112 1.36 -6.55 18.83
C THR A 112 0.04 -7.16 18.35
N ASN A 113 -1.01 -7.15 19.16
CA ASN A 113 -2.29 -7.72 18.79
C ASN A 113 -3.05 -6.80 17.80
N ASN A 114 -3.21 -7.30 16.57
CA ASN A 114 -3.96 -6.63 15.49
C ASN A 114 -3.38 -5.31 14.98
N ILE A 115 -2.09 -5.26 14.72
CA ILE A 115 -1.43 -4.09 14.11
C ILE A 115 -2.02 -3.78 12.71
N VAL A 116 -2.40 -4.80 11.94
CA VAL A 116 -3.01 -4.62 10.63
C VAL A 116 -4.52 -4.55 10.74
N LYS A 117 -5.08 -3.36 10.47
CA LYS A 117 -6.53 -3.09 10.48
C LYS A 117 -7.09 -3.06 9.06
N SER A 118 -8.35 -3.45 8.90
CA SER A 118 -9.07 -3.29 7.64
C SER A 118 -9.69 -1.89 7.56
N ALA A 119 -9.52 -1.22 6.42
CA ALA A 119 -10.31 -0.04 6.11
C ALA A 119 -11.78 -0.42 5.94
N ASN A 120 -12.70 0.46 6.34
CA ASN A 120 -14.11 0.23 6.08
C ASN A 120 -14.42 0.51 4.60
N LEU A 121 -14.22 -0.49 3.75
CA LEU A 121 -14.45 -0.37 2.32
C LEU A 121 -15.91 -0.05 1.97
N LYS A 122 -16.87 -0.42 2.83
CA LYS A 122 -18.29 -0.10 2.59
C LYS A 122 -18.56 1.40 2.54
N THR A 123 -17.83 2.20 3.32
CA THR A 123 -17.99 3.66 3.29
C THR A 123 -17.32 4.29 2.06
N LEU A 124 -16.29 3.66 1.51
CA LEU A 124 -15.60 4.14 0.32
C LEU A 124 -16.37 3.85 -0.97
N PHE A 125 -17.14 2.75 -1.00
CA PHE A 125 -17.92 2.33 -2.16
C PHE A 125 -19.43 2.49 -1.99
N SER A 126 -19.87 3.24 -0.99
CA SER A 126 -21.30 3.47 -0.71
C SER A 126 -21.93 4.54 -1.58
N VAL A 127 -21.21 5.12 -2.55
CA VAL A 127 -21.80 6.04 -3.52
C VAL A 127 -22.65 5.23 -4.48
N GLY A 128 -23.94 5.11 -4.18
CA GLY A 128 -24.91 4.56 -5.10
C GLY A 128 -25.21 5.58 -6.20
N PHE A 129 -25.19 5.13 -7.45
CA PHE A 129 -25.72 5.91 -8.56
C PHE A 129 -27.09 5.36 -8.92
N ASP A 130 -28.05 6.25 -9.19
CA ASP A 130 -29.40 5.86 -9.55
C ASP A 130 -29.46 5.17 -10.92
N ASN A 131 -28.49 5.46 -11.77
CA ASN A 131 -28.37 4.81 -13.09
C ASN A 131 -26.92 4.80 -13.61
N TYR A 132 -26.69 3.95 -14.59
CA TYR A 132 -25.38 3.76 -15.21
C TYR A 132 -24.82 5.01 -15.90
N LYS A 133 -25.68 5.86 -16.47
CA LYS A 133 -25.24 7.09 -17.16
C LYS A 133 -24.64 8.09 -16.18
N ASP A 134 -25.20 8.20 -15.00
CA ASP A 134 -24.69 9.11 -13.96
C ASP A 134 -23.37 8.60 -13.39
N ALA A 135 -23.21 7.29 -13.24
CA ALA A 135 -21.95 6.68 -12.88
C ALA A 135 -20.84 6.99 -13.90
N ILE A 136 -21.14 6.87 -15.20
CA ILE A 136 -20.18 7.19 -16.27
C ILE A 136 -19.82 8.68 -16.25
N ARG A 137 -20.80 9.57 -16.09
CA ARG A 137 -20.55 11.02 -16.06
C ARG A 137 -19.65 11.39 -14.87
N ASP A 138 -19.93 10.85 -13.71
CA ASP A 138 -19.12 11.08 -12.52
C ASP A 138 -17.68 10.55 -12.70
N ALA A 139 -17.53 9.34 -13.24
CA ALA A 139 -16.22 8.77 -13.55
C ALA A 139 -15.44 9.64 -14.55
N ALA A 140 -16.10 10.08 -15.65
CA ALA A 140 -15.48 10.95 -16.64
C ALA A 140 -15.07 12.30 -16.04
N ALA A 141 -15.93 12.90 -15.21
CA ALA A 141 -15.61 14.17 -14.54
C ALA A 141 -14.40 14.03 -13.60
N LYS A 142 -14.32 12.94 -12.82
CA LYS A 142 -13.19 12.68 -11.94
C LYS A 142 -11.90 12.43 -12.71
N MET A 143 -11.95 11.69 -13.81
CA MET A 143 -10.81 11.48 -14.69
C MET A 143 -10.31 12.80 -15.30
N ALA A 144 -11.23 13.62 -15.82
CA ALA A 144 -10.90 14.94 -16.34
C ALA A 144 -10.25 15.83 -15.26
N GLN A 145 -10.83 15.88 -14.07
CA GLN A 145 -10.29 16.64 -12.95
C GLN A 145 -8.87 16.16 -12.56
N SER A 146 -8.66 14.85 -12.48
CA SER A 146 -7.34 14.28 -12.17
C SER A 146 -6.32 14.61 -13.24
N THR A 147 -6.68 14.52 -14.52
CA THR A 147 -5.80 14.86 -15.65
C THR A 147 -5.48 16.37 -15.65
N MET A 148 -6.49 17.22 -15.46
CA MET A 148 -6.28 18.66 -15.39
C MET A 148 -5.38 19.08 -14.23
N SER A 149 -5.46 18.40 -13.07
CA SER A 149 -4.58 18.72 -11.94
C SER A 149 -3.10 18.44 -12.26
N MET A 150 -2.80 17.45 -13.11
CA MET A 150 -1.44 17.20 -13.59
C MET A 150 -0.96 18.28 -14.56
N LEU A 151 -1.84 18.78 -15.44
CA LEU A 151 -1.52 19.83 -16.42
C LEU A 151 -1.22 21.19 -15.79
N HIS A 152 -1.66 21.43 -14.56
CA HIS A 152 -1.41 22.66 -13.80
C HIS A 152 -0.13 22.62 -12.94
N LEU A 153 0.71 21.59 -13.08
CA LEU A 153 2.01 21.55 -12.42
C LEU A 153 2.97 22.46 -13.17
N ASP A 154 3.42 23.51 -12.51
CA ASP A 154 4.43 24.43 -13.06
C ASP A 154 5.77 23.71 -13.22
N ASP A 155 6.51 24.05 -14.26
CA ASP A 155 7.87 23.55 -14.55
C ASP A 155 8.00 22.02 -14.76
N VAL A 156 6.90 21.32 -15.07
CA VAL A 156 6.90 19.88 -15.33
C VAL A 156 6.63 19.60 -16.80
N MET A 157 7.53 18.87 -17.45
CA MET A 157 7.28 18.32 -18.78
C MET A 157 6.46 17.02 -18.65
N ILE A 158 5.22 17.06 -19.13
CA ILE A 158 4.36 15.89 -19.13
C ILE A 158 4.54 15.13 -20.44
N ASN A 159 5.07 13.92 -20.37
CA ASN A 159 5.16 12.99 -21.49
C ASN A 159 4.00 12.02 -21.44
N PHE A 160 3.20 11.99 -22.48
CA PHE A 160 2.06 11.11 -22.61
C PHE A 160 2.33 10.01 -23.65
N GLY A 161 2.38 8.75 -23.20
CA GLY A 161 2.57 7.60 -24.07
C GLY A 161 1.25 7.16 -24.71
N LEU A 162 1.07 7.42 -26.00
CA LEU A 162 -0.09 6.96 -26.75
C LEU A 162 0.14 5.52 -27.24
N SER A 163 -0.42 4.53 -26.58
CA SER A 163 -0.26 3.12 -26.91
C SER A 163 -1.19 2.64 -28.04
N GLY A 164 -2.08 3.48 -28.55
CA GLY A 164 -3.13 3.09 -29.50
C GLY A 164 -4.30 2.32 -28.86
N GLY A 165 -4.22 2.01 -27.59
CA GLY A 165 -5.30 1.40 -26.81
C GLY A 165 -6.41 2.38 -26.44
N LEU A 166 -7.52 1.85 -25.93
CA LEU A 166 -8.68 2.65 -25.53
C LEU A 166 -8.36 3.55 -24.34
N ASP A 167 -7.61 3.05 -23.37
CA ASP A 167 -7.31 3.76 -22.11
C ASP A 167 -6.56 5.06 -22.35
N SER A 168 -5.53 5.04 -23.21
CA SER A 168 -4.76 6.23 -23.53
C SER A 168 -5.58 7.26 -24.32
N ARG A 169 -6.56 6.85 -25.11
CA ARG A 169 -7.47 7.76 -25.82
C ARG A 169 -8.47 8.44 -24.89
N ILE A 170 -8.95 7.73 -23.87
CA ILE A 170 -9.89 8.30 -22.88
C ILE A 170 -9.23 9.45 -22.10
N ILE A 171 -7.92 9.34 -21.81
CA ILE A 171 -7.19 10.41 -21.11
C ILE A 171 -6.98 11.65 -22.00
N LEU A 172 -6.92 11.47 -23.31
CA LEU A 172 -6.73 12.58 -24.27
C LEU A 172 -8.03 13.26 -24.71
N ALA A 173 -9.17 12.64 -24.47
CA ALA A 173 -10.48 13.16 -24.87
C ALA A 173 -10.99 14.21 -23.88
#